data_fce7393696b762cffa07404983c09f93
#
_entry.id   fce7393696b762cffa07404983c09f93
#
_cell.length_a   1.000
_cell.length_b   1.000
_cell.length_c   1.000
_cell.angle_alpha   90.00
_cell.angle_beta   90.00
_cell.angle_gamma   90.00
#
_symmetry.space_group_name_H-M   'P 1'
#
loop_
_entity.id
_entity.type
_entity.pdbx_description
1 polymer ?
#
loop_
_entity_poly.entity_id
_entity_poly.type
_entity_poly.pdbx_seq_one_letter_code
_entity_poly.pdbx_strand_id
1 'polypeptide(L)'
;SPTRLTLAKPGGGQRVIAETRLKTEHRATVGGLQHNRVYMFTVEATGADGKLERTREFECDTLFNFTMPDIAPLASANDELTRTAAGILAATGVDRGICLLPDGDDGTLAHELARQSQLRVIELVADRKNVRSSRRRLTAAGSYGSRVAVHHFDPANPMPLNRMFANLIYLKLEAGQPHLAKRIHAVANWLRPDGGVAFVPFPDGTANRQSWLG
;
A
#
# COMPACT_ATOMS: atom_id res chain seq x y z
N SER A 1 -31.11 28.13 7.94
CA SER A 1 -30.95 29.06 6.83
C SER A 1 -30.67 28.32 5.52
N PRO A 2 -31.11 28.84 4.36
CA PRO A 2 -30.69 28.30 3.07
C PRO A 2 -29.18 28.53 2.87
N THR A 3 -28.52 27.58 2.22
CA THR A 3 -27.09 27.68 1.94
C THR A 3 -26.79 27.43 0.48
N ARG A 4 -25.71 28.02 -0.01
CA ARG A 4 -25.19 27.85 -1.34
C ARG A 4 -23.66 27.62 -1.25
N LEU A 5 -23.17 26.53 -1.76
CA LEU A 5 -21.76 26.29 -1.98
C LEU A 5 -21.43 26.51 -3.45
N THR A 6 -20.49 27.41 -3.71
CA THR A 6 -19.99 27.67 -5.08
C THR A 6 -18.55 27.18 -5.16
N LEU A 7 -18.31 26.24 -6.08
CA LEU A 7 -16.99 25.67 -6.38
C LEU A 7 -16.51 26.19 -7.72
N ALA A 8 -15.35 26.84 -7.74
CA ALA A 8 -14.68 27.25 -8.97
C ALA A 8 -13.97 26.03 -9.59
N LYS A 9 -14.13 25.83 -10.91
CA LYS A 9 -13.47 24.74 -11.63
C LYS A 9 -12.11 25.21 -12.17
N PRO A 10 -11.08 24.35 -12.14
CA PRO A 10 -9.83 24.61 -12.85
C PRO A 10 -10.11 24.82 -14.35
N GLY A 11 -9.57 25.90 -14.92
CA GLY A 11 -9.81 26.27 -16.31
C GLY A 11 -11.08 27.08 -16.58
N GLY A 12 -11.80 27.47 -15.53
CA GLY A 12 -12.98 28.35 -15.62
C GLY A 12 -14.32 27.64 -15.42
N GLY A 13 -15.35 28.43 -15.12
CA GLY A 13 -16.67 27.93 -14.75
C GLY A 13 -16.82 27.63 -13.28
N GLN A 14 -18.08 27.52 -12.86
CA GLN A 14 -18.47 27.30 -11.47
C GLN A 14 -19.44 26.11 -11.38
N ARG A 15 -19.41 25.41 -10.25
CA ARG A 15 -20.45 24.47 -9.86
C ARG A 15 -21.11 24.96 -8.60
N VAL A 16 -22.42 25.03 -8.62
CA VAL A 16 -23.21 25.50 -7.48
C VAL A 16 -24.02 24.35 -6.91
N ILE A 17 -23.93 24.18 -5.59
CA ILE A 17 -24.77 23.26 -4.82
C ILE A 17 -25.55 24.11 -3.85
N ALA A 18 -26.88 24.12 -3.97
CA ALA A 18 -27.75 24.89 -3.10
C ALA A 18 -28.63 23.94 -2.28
N GLU A 19 -28.79 24.26 -1.00
CA GLU A 19 -29.78 23.66 -0.12
C GLU A 19 -30.74 24.72 0.37
N THR A 20 -32.01 24.55 0.07
CA THR A 20 -33.07 25.53 0.43
C THR A 20 -33.74 25.22 1.77
N ARG A 21 -33.48 24.05 2.36
CA ARG A 21 -34.05 23.68 3.64
C ARG A 21 -33.43 24.46 4.79
N LEU A 22 -34.26 24.88 5.73
CA LEU A 22 -33.82 25.54 6.96
C LEU A 22 -33.21 24.52 7.91
N LYS A 23 -31.91 24.58 8.09
CA LYS A 23 -31.14 23.74 9.02
C LYS A 23 -30.08 24.56 9.73
N THR A 24 -29.59 24.04 10.85
CA THR A 24 -28.44 24.61 11.58
C THR A 24 -27.12 23.98 11.12
N GLU A 25 -27.18 22.77 10.57
CA GLU A 25 -26.02 22.04 10.00
C GLU A 25 -26.29 21.71 8.54
N HIS A 26 -25.36 22.00 7.68
CA HIS A 26 -25.41 21.73 6.25
C HIS A 26 -24.25 20.83 5.85
N ARG A 27 -24.55 19.80 5.05
CA ARG A 27 -23.53 18.89 4.51
C ARG A 27 -23.69 18.79 3.00
N ALA A 28 -22.65 19.14 2.26
CA ALA A 28 -22.63 19.02 0.80
C ALA A 28 -21.51 18.07 0.39
N THR A 29 -21.81 17.15 -0.52
CA THR A 29 -20.83 16.27 -1.13
C THR A 29 -20.61 16.68 -2.58
N VAL A 30 -19.37 16.93 -2.93
CA VAL A 30 -18.97 17.31 -4.29
C VAL A 30 -18.21 16.15 -4.92
N GLY A 31 -18.85 15.43 -5.84
CA GLY A 31 -18.22 14.36 -6.62
C GLY A 31 -17.72 14.82 -7.98
N GLY A 32 -17.00 13.94 -8.70
CA GLY A 32 -16.52 14.18 -10.07
C GLY A 32 -15.42 15.25 -10.16
N LEU A 33 -14.65 15.45 -9.10
CA LEU A 33 -13.46 16.28 -9.12
C LEU A 33 -12.33 15.57 -9.88
N GLN A 34 -11.54 16.33 -10.64
CA GLN A 34 -10.37 15.80 -11.33
C GLN A 34 -9.21 15.67 -10.36
N HIS A 35 -8.40 14.64 -10.50
CA HIS A 35 -7.18 14.48 -9.73
C HIS A 35 -6.13 15.54 -10.06
N ASN A 36 -5.29 15.81 -9.08
CA ASN A 36 -4.15 16.71 -9.21
C ASN A 36 -4.57 18.13 -9.60
N ARG A 37 -5.63 18.63 -8.96
CA ARG A 37 -6.20 19.97 -9.15
C ARG A 37 -6.43 20.68 -7.83
N VAL A 38 -6.38 21.99 -7.90
CA VAL A 38 -6.77 22.89 -6.82
C VAL A 38 -8.13 23.47 -7.16
N TYR A 39 -9.04 23.46 -6.21
CA TYR A 39 -10.39 24.01 -6.30
C TYR A 39 -10.57 25.08 -5.24
N MET A 40 -11.19 26.19 -5.62
CA MET A 40 -11.57 27.24 -4.70
C MET A 40 -13.06 27.17 -4.45
N PHE A 41 -13.49 27.34 -3.22
CA PHE A 41 -14.92 27.37 -2.90
C PHE A 41 -15.31 28.44 -1.89
N THR A 42 -16.53 28.88 -2.00
CA THR A 42 -17.18 29.79 -1.05
C THR A 42 -18.51 29.19 -0.62
N VAL A 43 -18.91 29.52 0.60
CA VAL A 43 -20.25 29.20 1.13
C VAL A 43 -20.99 30.46 1.42
N GLU A 44 -22.23 30.52 1.00
CA GLU A 44 -23.15 31.60 1.30
C GLU A 44 -24.32 31.06 2.13
N ALA A 45 -24.74 31.78 3.14
CA ALA A 45 -25.88 31.43 3.96
C ALA A 45 -26.72 32.68 4.21
N THR A 46 -28.04 32.55 4.27
CA THR A 46 -28.92 33.66 4.64
C THR A 46 -29.16 33.60 6.14
N GLY A 47 -28.77 34.63 6.86
CA GLY A 47 -29.00 34.77 8.30
C GLY A 47 -30.46 34.87 8.68
N ALA A 48 -30.76 34.80 9.98
CA ALA A 48 -32.13 34.98 10.50
C ALA A 48 -32.70 36.37 10.22
N ASP A 49 -31.86 37.35 10.03
CA ASP A 49 -32.19 38.73 9.67
C ASP A 49 -32.38 38.92 8.16
N GLY A 50 -32.34 37.85 7.37
CA GLY A 50 -32.48 37.89 5.92
C GLY A 50 -31.23 38.36 5.17
N LYS A 51 -30.15 38.67 5.87
CA LYS A 51 -28.90 39.09 5.22
C LYS A 51 -28.14 37.89 4.71
N LEU A 52 -27.53 38.05 3.52
CA LEU A 52 -26.65 37.07 2.92
C LEU A 52 -25.24 37.23 3.52
N GLU A 53 -24.78 36.19 4.18
CA GLU A 53 -23.41 36.09 4.66
C GLU A 53 -22.62 35.20 3.71
N ARG A 54 -21.39 35.58 3.40
CA ARG A 54 -20.49 34.81 2.53
C ARG A 54 -19.18 34.58 3.26
N THR A 55 -18.70 33.36 3.20
CA THR A 55 -17.36 33.01 3.74
C THR A 55 -16.27 33.64 2.87
N ARG A 56 -15.08 33.73 3.44
CA ARG A 56 -13.88 33.87 2.63
C ARG A 56 -13.78 32.70 1.66
N GLU A 57 -12.94 32.84 0.65
CA GLU A 57 -12.61 31.74 -0.25
C GLU A 57 -11.74 30.72 0.47
N PHE A 58 -12.10 29.45 0.33
CA PHE A 58 -11.33 28.31 0.84
C PHE A 58 -10.72 27.54 -0.32
N GLU A 59 -9.55 26.99 -0.08
CA GLU A 59 -8.86 26.10 -1.00
C GLU A 59 -9.09 24.64 -0.61
N CYS A 60 -9.33 23.80 -1.60
CA CYS A 60 -9.38 22.36 -1.47
C CYS A 60 -8.60 21.75 -2.64
N ASP A 61 -7.65 20.90 -2.39
CA ASP A 61 -6.90 20.23 -3.43
C ASP A 61 -7.30 18.76 -3.56
N THR A 62 -7.00 18.22 -4.74
CA THR A 62 -7.12 16.80 -5.08
C THR A 62 -5.77 16.24 -5.50
N LEU A 63 -4.69 16.77 -4.92
CA LEU A 63 -3.32 16.38 -5.25
C LEU A 63 -3.01 14.96 -4.82
N PHE A 64 -3.76 14.45 -3.85
CA PHE A 64 -3.59 13.10 -3.34
C PHE A 64 -4.58 12.13 -4.00
N ASN A 65 -4.05 11.16 -4.74
CA ASN A 65 -4.87 10.08 -5.30
C ASN A 65 -4.97 8.93 -4.30
N PHE A 66 -6.15 8.76 -3.70
CA PHE A 66 -6.44 7.65 -2.77
C PHE A 66 -6.72 6.33 -3.48
N THR A 67 -6.88 6.34 -4.79
CA THR A 67 -7.09 5.11 -5.56
C THR A 67 -5.77 4.36 -5.64
N MET A 68 -5.80 3.09 -5.27
CA MET A 68 -4.63 2.23 -5.49
C MET A 68 -4.38 2.14 -6.99
N PRO A 69 -3.17 2.46 -7.46
CA PRO A 69 -2.88 2.37 -8.89
C PRO A 69 -2.94 0.92 -9.35
N ASP A 70 -3.45 0.71 -10.55
CA ASP A 70 -3.32 -0.56 -11.24
C ASP A 70 -1.84 -0.82 -11.55
N ILE A 71 -1.41 -2.04 -11.30
CA ILE A 71 -0.03 -2.45 -11.50
C ILE A 71 0.07 -3.22 -12.81
N ALA A 72 0.85 -2.70 -13.76
CA ALA A 72 1.11 -3.39 -15.01
C ALA A 72 2.00 -4.62 -14.79
N PRO A 73 1.83 -5.71 -15.55
CA PRO A 73 2.77 -6.82 -15.54
C PRO A 73 4.20 -6.35 -15.84
N LEU A 74 5.19 -6.99 -15.23
CA LEU A 74 6.60 -6.72 -15.59
C LEU A 74 6.88 -7.17 -17.02
N ALA A 75 7.68 -6.39 -17.76
CA ALA A 75 8.08 -6.73 -19.12
C ALA A 75 8.84 -8.08 -19.21
N SER A 76 9.51 -8.48 -18.13
CA SER A 76 10.16 -9.78 -17.95
C SER A 76 9.35 -10.67 -17.02
N ALA A 77 8.07 -10.87 -17.32
CA ALA A 77 7.22 -11.74 -16.51
C ALA A 77 7.84 -13.13 -16.37
N ASN A 78 7.95 -13.60 -15.14
CA ASN A 78 8.41 -14.95 -14.82
C ASN A 78 7.21 -15.75 -14.35
N ASP A 79 6.72 -16.67 -15.21
CA ASP A 79 5.56 -17.51 -14.92
C ASP A 79 5.71 -18.33 -13.64
N GLU A 80 6.93 -18.70 -13.26
CA GLU A 80 7.20 -19.40 -12.02
C GLU A 80 6.93 -18.52 -10.80
N LEU A 81 7.43 -17.28 -10.80
CA LEU A 81 7.21 -16.34 -9.70
C LEU A 81 5.76 -15.85 -9.64
N THR A 82 5.10 -15.74 -10.79
CA THR A 82 3.65 -15.48 -10.86
C THR A 82 2.85 -16.60 -10.17
N ARG A 83 3.18 -17.86 -10.46
CA ARG A 83 2.56 -19.03 -9.80
C ARG A 83 2.93 -19.13 -8.32
N THR A 84 4.17 -18.81 -7.97
CA THR A 84 4.62 -18.77 -6.58
C THR A 84 3.81 -17.75 -5.77
N ALA A 85 3.63 -16.54 -6.28
CA ALA A 85 2.82 -15.52 -5.64
C ALA A 85 1.36 -15.98 -5.44
N ALA A 86 0.75 -16.56 -6.48
CA ALA A 86 -0.60 -17.12 -6.39
C ALA A 86 -0.69 -18.24 -5.35
N GLY A 87 0.30 -19.12 -5.30
CA GLY A 87 0.38 -20.20 -4.32
C GLY A 87 0.51 -19.69 -2.88
N ILE A 88 1.33 -18.67 -2.64
CA ILE A 88 1.47 -18.03 -1.32
C ILE A 88 0.12 -17.44 -0.87
N LEU A 89 -0.54 -16.67 -1.74
CA LEU A 89 -1.82 -16.03 -1.44
C LEU A 89 -2.91 -17.08 -1.16
N ALA A 90 -2.97 -18.13 -1.97
CA ALA A 90 -3.95 -19.22 -1.79
C ALA A 90 -3.69 -20.00 -0.49
N ALA A 91 -2.43 -20.31 -0.17
CA ALA A 91 -2.09 -21.09 1.02
C ALA A 91 -2.27 -20.31 2.34
N THR A 92 -2.10 -18.98 2.29
CA THR A 92 -2.15 -18.15 3.51
C THR A 92 -3.49 -17.47 3.71
N GLY A 93 -4.27 -17.23 2.65
CA GLY A 93 -5.50 -16.46 2.68
C GLY A 93 -5.28 -14.96 2.98
N VAL A 94 -4.04 -14.48 2.99
CA VAL A 94 -3.71 -13.08 3.31
C VAL A 94 -3.60 -12.29 2.02
N ASP A 95 -4.62 -11.50 1.72
CA ASP A 95 -4.73 -10.71 0.49
C ASP A 95 -4.53 -9.20 0.68
N ARG A 96 -4.41 -8.73 1.92
CA ARG A 96 -4.31 -7.29 2.26
C ARG A 96 -3.41 -7.04 3.46
N GLY A 97 -2.96 -5.81 3.62
CA GLY A 97 -2.06 -5.39 4.69
C GLY A 97 -0.61 -5.31 4.24
N ILE A 98 0.33 -5.58 5.13
CA ILE A 98 1.77 -5.49 4.84
C ILE A 98 2.36 -6.89 4.70
N CYS A 99 3.03 -7.14 3.59
CA CYS A 99 3.86 -8.31 3.36
C CYS A 99 5.33 -7.94 3.47
N LEU A 100 6.11 -8.75 4.19
CA LEU A 100 7.56 -8.60 4.31
C LEU A 100 8.27 -9.76 3.60
N LEU A 101 9.23 -9.42 2.74
CA LEU A 101 10.17 -10.34 2.11
C LEU A 101 11.57 -10.02 2.65
N PRO A 102 12.05 -10.69 3.71
CA PRO A 102 13.34 -10.37 4.34
C PRO A 102 14.54 -10.83 3.51
N ASP A 103 14.35 -11.72 2.56
CA ASP A 103 15.37 -12.26 1.66
C ASP A 103 14.98 -11.97 0.20
N GLY A 104 14.75 -10.71 -0.10
CA GLY A 104 14.43 -10.27 -1.45
C GLY A 104 15.64 -10.33 -2.37
N ASP A 105 15.35 -10.40 -3.66
CA ASP A 105 16.39 -10.42 -4.70
C ASP A 105 16.18 -9.28 -5.69
N ASP A 106 15.25 -9.46 -6.61
CA ASP A 106 15.13 -8.60 -7.79
C ASP A 106 13.79 -7.84 -7.87
N GLY A 107 12.94 -7.96 -6.88
CA GLY A 107 11.63 -7.29 -6.79
C GLY A 107 10.50 -7.99 -7.56
N THR A 108 10.78 -9.07 -8.29
CA THR A 108 9.78 -9.72 -9.14
C THR A 108 8.68 -10.39 -8.31
N LEU A 109 9.05 -11.15 -7.27
CA LEU A 109 8.06 -11.76 -6.38
C LEU A 109 7.25 -10.72 -5.61
N ALA A 110 7.92 -9.66 -5.13
CA ALA A 110 7.26 -8.55 -4.45
C ALA A 110 6.22 -7.87 -5.36
N HIS A 111 6.57 -7.68 -6.63
CA HIS A 111 5.66 -7.13 -7.64
C HIS A 111 4.45 -8.03 -7.88
N GLU A 112 4.67 -9.33 -8.07
CA GLU A 112 3.60 -10.28 -8.34
C GLU A 112 2.64 -10.44 -7.16
N LEU A 113 3.15 -10.45 -5.92
CA LEU A 113 2.31 -10.43 -4.72
C LEU A 113 1.45 -9.16 -4.66
N ALA A 114 2.04 -7.99 -4.92
CA ALA A 114 1.31 -6.73 -4.94
C ALA A 114 0.27 -6.68 -6.07
N ARG A 115 0.58 -7.20 -7.26
CA ARG A 115 -0.30 -7.20 -8.43
C ARG A 115 -1.52 -8.10 -8.24
N GLN A 116 -1.34 -9.26 -7.61
CA GLN A 116 -2.37 -10.28 -7.43
C GLN A 116 -3.21 -10.10 -6.16
N SER A 117 -2.92 -9.08 -5.34
CA SER A 117 -3.59 -8.85 -4.06
C SER A 117 -3.74 -7.36 -3.78
N GLN A 118 -4.16 -7.01 -2.57
CA GLN A 118 -4.12 -5.65 -2.02
C GLN A 118 -2.97 -5.44 -1.03
N LEU A 119 -1.98 -6.32 -1.01
CA LEU A 119 -0.82 -6.22 -0.14
C LEU A 119 0.07 -5.03 -0.53
N ARG A 120 0.64 -4.39 0.47
CA ARG A 120 1.82 -3.52 0.34
C ARG A 120 3.03 -4.33 0.73
N VAL A 121 3.97 -4.45 -0.19
CA VAL A 121 5.11 -5.36 -0.01
C VAL A 121 6.37 -4.57 0.31
N ILE A 122 7.04 -4.96 1.38
CA ILE A 122 8.38 -4.46 1.75
C ILE A 122 9.36 -5.58 1.45
N GLU A 123 10.31 -5.32 0.57
CA GLU A 123 11.35 -6.25 0.20
C GLU A 123 12.70 -5.75 0.70
N LEU A 124 13.43 -6.60 1.39
CA LEU A 124 14.78 -6.34 1.88
C LEU A 124 15.79 -7.09 1.03
N VAL A 125 16.74 -6.37 0.46
CA VAL A 125 17.71 -6.90 -0.51
C VAL A 125 19.12 -6.60 -0.04
N ALA A 126 19.96 -7.63 0.03
CA ALA A 126 21.34 -7.49 0.52
C ALA A 126 22.26 -6.81 -0.50
N ASP A 127 22.06 -7.05 -1.79
CA ASP A 127 22.89 -6.44 -2.85
C ASP A 127 22.36 -5.06 -3.25
N ARG A 128 23.19 -4.03 -3.08
CA ARG A 128 22.87 -2.64 -3.49
C ARG A 128 22.62 -2.47 -4.99
N LYS A 129 23.25 -3.29 -5.84
CA LYS A 129 23.01 -3.25 -7.27
C LYS A 129 21.61 -3.73 -7.60
N ASN A 130 21.19 -4.83 -6.96
CA ASN A 130 19.84 -5.39 -7.10
C ASN A 130 18.78 -4.40 -6.59
N VAL A 131 19.01 -3.71 -5.48
CA VAL A 131 18.11 -2.64 -5.01
C VAL A 131 17.86 -1.58 -6.09
N ARG A 132 18.92 -1.10 -6.74
CA ARG A 132 18.80 -0.05 -7.76
C ARG A 132 18.08 -0.54 -9.02
N SER A 133 18.39 -1.75 -9.48
CA SER A 133 17.75 -2.34 -10.66
C SER A 133 16.27 -2.65 -10.40
N SER A 134 15.95 -3.23 -9.24
CA SER A 134 14.58 -3.50 -8.82
C SER A 134 13.74 -2.23 -8.76
N ARG A 135 14.24 -1.19 -8.09
CA ARG A 135 13.52 0.09 -8.00
C ARG A 135 13.20 0.67 -9.36
N ARG A 136 14.17 0.68 -10.32
CA ARG A 136 13.94 1.19 -11.68
C ARG A 136 12.86 0.39 -12.41
N ARG A 137 12.92 -0.94 -12.34
CA ARG A 137 11.95 -1.83 -12.98
C ARG A 137 10.56 -1.69 -12.40
N LEU A 138 10.45 -1.66 -11.08
CA LEU A 138 9.17 -1.49 -10.37
C LEU A 138 8.57 -0.10 -10.58
N THR A 139 9.39 0.94 -10.73
CA THR A 139 8.92 2.29 -11.09
C THR A 139 8.32 2.28 -12.49
N ALA A 140 8.98 1.64 -13.45
CA ALA A 140 8.45 1.51 -14.82
C ALA A 140 7.10 0.75 -14.87
N ALA A 141 6.90 -0.22 -13.96
CA ALA A 141 5.64 -0.96 -13.82
C ALA A 141 4.60 -0.28 -12.93
N GLY A 142 4.87 0.92 -12.38
CA GLY A 142 3.94 1.68 -11.55
C GLY A 142 3.74 1.14 -10.13
N SER A 143 4.53 0.14 -9.70
CA SER A 143 4.35 -0.48 -8.38
C SER A 143 5.27 0.10 -7.30
N TYR A 144 6.42 0.67 -7.64
CA TYR A 144 7.36 1.21 -6.67
C TYR A 144 6.82 2.45 -5.95
N GLY A 145 6.97 2.48 -4.62
CA GLY A 145 6.55 3.58 -3.77
C GLY A 145 5.06 3.58 -3.40
N SER A 146 4.19 3.01 -4.27
CA SER A 146 2.75 2.89 -4.00
C SER A 146 2.38 1.55 -3.38
N ARG A 147 2.92 0.45 -3.92
CA ARG A 147 2.59 -0.91 -3.53
C ARG A 147 3.79 -1.73 -3.08
N VAL A 148 4.97 -1.45 -3.62
CA VAL A 148 6.21 -2.16 -3.33
C VAL A 148 7.28 -1.16 -2.90
N ALA A 149 7.94 -1.44 -1.78
CA ALA A 149 9.12 -0.74 -1.31
C ALA A 149 10.30 -1.71 -1.26
N VAL A 150 11.43 -1.32 -1.84
CA VAL A 150 12.67 -2.12 -1.84
C VAL A 150 13.74 -1.39 -1.07
N HIS A 151 14.26 -2.02 -0.03
CA HIS A 151 15.30 -1.45 0.82
C HIS A 151 16.56 -2.31 0.81
N HIS A 152 17.71 -1.64 0.83
CA HIS A 152 18.96 -2.33 1.12
C HIS A 152 18.96 -2.74 2.59
N PHE A 153 19.28 -3.98 2.86
CA PHE A 153 19.42 -4.50 4.21
C PHE A 153 20.60 -5.46 4.29
N ASP A 154 21.51 -5.18 5.21
CA ASP A 154 22.60 -6.08 5.56
C ASP A 154 22.13 -6.98 6.72
N PRO A 155 22.02 -8.30 6.51
CA PRO A 155 21.56 -9.24 7.55
C PRO A 155 22.43 -9.25 8.82
N ALA A 156 23.66 -8.73 8.76
CA ALA A 156 24.51 -8.58 9.94
C ALA A 156 24.05 -7.45 10.88
N ASN A 157 23.22 -6.53 10.39
CA ASN A 157 22.70 -5.41 11.16
C ASN A 157 21.30 -5.69 11.75
N PRO A 158 20.92 -4.98 12.81
CA PRO A 158 19.54 -5.03 13.30
C PRO A 158 18.54 -4.62 12.21
N MET A 159 17.40 -5.31 12.17
CA MET A 159 16.32 -4.98 11.25
C MET A 159 15.83 -3.53 11.46
N PRO A 160 15.79 -2.70 10.42
CA PRO A 160 15.40 -1.29 10.52
C PRO A 160 13.89 -1.08 10.58
N LEU A 161 13.11 -2.10 10.87
CA LEU A 161 11.65 -2.07 10.89
C LEU A 161 11.14 -2.36 12.31
N ASN A 162 9.98 -1.82 12.62
CA ASN A 162 9.29 -2.06 13.88
C ASN A 162 8.89 -3.54 14.04
N ARG A 163 8.57 -3.93 15.26
CA ARG A 163 8.00 -5.25 15.54
C ARG A 163 6.50 -5.26 15.25
N MET A 164 5.93 -6.46 15.08
CA MET A 164 4.49 -6.73 15.06
C MET A 164 3.71 -5.93 13.98
N PHE A 165 4.27 -5.77 12.79
CA PHE A 165 3.63 -4.96 11.74
C PHE A 165 3.16 -5.76 10.52
N ALA A 166 3.76 -6.94 10.25
CA ALA A 166 3.51 -7.69 9.03
C ALA A 166 2.29 -8.61 9.15
N ASN A 167 1.41 -8.54 8.16
CA ASN A 167 0.30 -9.48 8.01
C ASN A 167 0.76 -10.80 7.39
N LEU A 168 1.73 -10.72 6.47
CA LEU A 168 2.34 -11.85 5.79
C LEU A 168 3.86 -11.70 5.79
N ILE A 169 4.58 -12.76 6.07
CA ILE A 169 6.02 -12.84 5.85
C ILE A 169 6.30 -14.06 4.98
N TYR A 170 7.01 -13.85 3.88
CA TYR A 170 7.57 -14.94 3.07
C TYR A 170 9.05 -15.07 3.36
N LEU A 171 9.44 -16.17 3.98
CA LEU A 171 10.83 -16.48 4.30
C LEU A 171 11.31 -17.61 3.43
N LYS A 172 12.23 -17.32 2.51
CA LYS A 172 12.89 -18.36 1.71
C LYS A 172 13.97 -19.03 2.56
N LEU A 173 13.85 -20.35 2.72
CA LEU A 173 14.89 -21.15 3.35
C LEU A 173 15.74 -21.82 2.29
N GLU A 174 17.06 -21.70 2.44
CA GLU A 174 18.01 -22.44 1.63
C GLU A 174 18.62 -23.56 2.46
N ALA A 175 18.82 -24.73 1.82
CA ALA A 175 19.45 -25.85 2.49
C ALA A 175 20.86 -25.48 2.98
N GLY A 176 21.18 -25.81 4.24
CA GLY A 176 22.49 -25.52 4.83
C GLY A 176 22.69 -24.09 5.35
N GLN A 177 21.66 -23.23 5.35
CA GLN A 177 21.78 -21.89 5.97
C GLN A 177 22.05 -22.00 7.47
N PRO A 178 23.13 -21.35 7.98
CA PRO A 178 23.38 -21.31 9.41
C PRO A 178 22.31 -20.50 10.14
N HIS A 179 22.01 -20.88 11.39
CA HIS A 179 21.12 -20.14 12.28
C HIS A 179 19.64 -20.07 11.87
N LEU A 180 19.11 -21.07 11.20
CA LEU A 180 17.72 -21.14 10.74
C LEU A 180 16.72 -20.89 11.86
N ALA A 181 16.89 -21.52 13.03
CA ALA A 181 16.02 -21.30 14.19
C ALA A 181 16.02 -19.82 14.66
N LYS A 182 17.17 -19.16 14.62
CA LYS A 182 17.28 -17.72 14.91
C LYS A 182 16.51 -16.87 13.92
N ARG A 183 16.53 -17.22 12.64
CA ARG A 183 15.81 -16.50 11.58
C ARG A 183 14.30 -16.68 11.73
N ILE A 184 13.83 -17.89 12.00
CA ILE A 184 12.41 -18.14 12.27
C ILE A 184 11.93 -17.38 13.51
N HIS A 185 12.71 -17.37 14.58
CA HIS A 185 12.42 -16.56 15.77
C HIS A 185 12.36 -15.07 15.49
N ALA A 186 13.29 -14.56 14.68
CA ALA A 186 13.28 -13.15 14.27
C ALA A 186 12.02 -12.80 13.48
N VAL A 187 11.61 -13.67 12.56
CA VAL A 187 10.37 -13.52 11.77
C VAL A 187 9.14 -13.42 12.66
N ALA A 188 9.04 -14.24 13.71
CA ALA A 188 7.92 -14.20 14.63
C ALA A 188 7.76 -12.84 15.32
N ASN A 189 8.86 -12.11 15.56
CA ASN A 189 8.80 -10.78 16.15
C ASN A 189 8.23 -9.69 15.22
N TRP A 190 8.20 -9.91 13.94
CA TRP A 190 7.68 -8.95 12.95
C TRP A 190 6.23 -9.24 12.55
N LEU A 191 5.75 -10.45 12.81
CA LEU A 191 4.35 -10.80 12.58
C LEU A 191 3.43 -10.04 13.53
N ARG A 192 2.28 -9.63 13.03
CA ARG A 192 1.21 -9.12 13.88
C ARG A 192 0.75 -10.22 14.84
N PRO A 193 0.45 -9.87 16.11
CA PRO A 193 -0.01 -10.85 17.11
C PRO A 193 -1.32 -11.54 16.72
N ASP A 194 -2.19 -10.82 16.01
CA ASP A 194 -3.48 -11.32 15.56
C ASP A 194 -3.52 -11.40 14.04
N GLY A 195 -3.67 -12.63 13.53
CA GLY A 195 -3.81 -12.93 12.11
C GLY A 195 -2.55 -12.74 11.25
N GLY A 196 -1.37 -12.59 11.85
CA GLY A 196 -0.11 -12.58 11.11
C GLY A 196 0.29 -14.01 10.68
N VAL A 197 0.69 -14.19 9.42
CA VAL A 197 1.05 -15.49 8.84
C VAL A 197 2.48 -15.46 8.31
N ALA A 198 3.30 -16.44 8.67
CA ALA A 198 4.59 -16.69 8.02
C ALA A 198 4.45 -17.86 7.04
N PHE A 199 4.78 -17.63 5.78
CA PHE A 199 4.88 -18.66 4.77
C PHE A 199 6.35 -19.01 4.55
N VAL A 200 6.69 -20.24 4.88
CA VAL A 200 8.07 -20.76 4.83
C VAL A 200 8.09 -22.01 3.95
N PRO A 201 8.49 -21.89 2.67
CA PRO A 201 8.64 -23.08 1.82
C PRO A 201 9.85 -23.88 2.32
N PHE A 202 9.65 -25.15 2.55
CA PHE A 202 10.74 -26.07 2.86
C PHE A 202 11.31 -26.61 1.55
N PRO A 203 12.65 -26.69 1.40
CA PRO A 203 13.26 -27.36 0.26
C PRO A 203 12.78 -28.81 0.19
N ASP A 204 12.48 -29.28 -1.01
CA ASP A 204 12.14 -30.69 -1.25
C ASP A 204 13.24 -31.60 -0.68
N GLY A 205 12.86 -32.55 0.17
CA GLY A 205 13.77 -33.49 0.82
C GLY A 205 14.14 -33.22 2.28
N THR A 206 13.68 -32.13 2.89
CA THR A 206 13.77 -31.95 4.35
C THR A 206 12.75 -32.86 5.04
N ALA A 207 13.19 -34.01 5.49
CA ALA A 207 12.40 -34.88 6.33
C ALA A 207 12.02 -34.19 7.63
N ASN A 208 10.72 -34.19 7.94
CA ASN A 208 10.15 -33.75 9.21
C ASN A 208 9.88 -32.27 9.43
N ARG A 209 8.75 -31.82 8.90
CA ARG A 209 8.19 -30.49 9.18
C ARG A 209 7.93 -30.23 10.68
N GLN A 210 7.78 -31.26 11.50
CA GLN A 210 7.52 -31.15 12.94
C GLN A 210 8.74 -30.81 13.79
N SER A 211 9.97 -31.05 13.32
CA SER A 211 11.18 -30.77 14.08
C SER A 211 11.59 -29.29 14.13
N TRP A 212 10.91 -28.43 13.37
CA TRP A 212 11.22 -26.99 13.28
C TRP A 212 10.38 -26.12 14.22
N LEU A 213 9.34 -26.69 14.83
CA LEU A 213 8.39 -26.01 15.72
C LEU A 213 8.51 -26.43 17.19
N GLY A 214 9.58 -27.13 17.53
CA GLY A 214 9.88 -27.54 18.90
C GLY A 214 10.56 -26.48 19.74
#